data_4cd40519df6c7e52af98f090ea8108da
#
_entry.id   4cd40519df6c7e52af98f090ea8108da
#
_cell.length_a   1.000
_cell.length_b   1.000
_cell.length_c   1.000
_cell.angle_alpha   90.00
_cell.angle_beta   90.00
_cell.angle_gamma   90.00
#
_symmetry.space_group_name_H-M   'P 1'
#
loop_
_entity.id
_entity.type
_entity.pdbx_description
1 polymer ?
#
loop_
_entity_poly.entity_id
_entity_poly.type
_entity_poly.pdbx_seq_one_letter_code
_entity_poly.pdbx_strand_id
1 'polypeptide(L)'
;MSANSEAEERSWSARLRRRAVATLPPEKLLPDKQPSYVASWIYVFGVLSLSALAVIIVSGMILALKGPSWWHFTSIGLFFNSIHLWGKYWMAAWRGGRARVWITGAVIFVVAIPCALTGYVSQQNFDSQWISTQAKDAMNSVGIGAFFNLLNFGQMYSYHVLLLPAAIVAIVIAHVLLVRKHGVVPPFVIEGEAQESAPPSEPPVRQEVAS
;
A
#
# COMPACT_ATOMS: atom_id res chain seq x y z
N MET A 1 -26.63 19.48 31.06
CA MET A 1 -25.36 19.39 30.29
C MET A 1 -24.61 20.68 30.58
N SER A 2 -23.36 20.60 31.01
CA SER A 2 -22.56 21.78 31.41
C SER A 2 -22.00 22.48 30.16
N ALA A 3 -21.82 23.81 30.24
CA ALA A 3 -21.24 24.63 29.16
C ALA A 3 -19.88 24.13 28.67
N ASN A 4 -19.13 23.40 29.52
CA ASN A 4 -17.87 22.77 29.17
C ASN A 4 -18.04 21.59 28.18
N SER A 5 -19.12 20.81 28.28
CA SER A 5 -19.36 19.69 27.34
C SER A 5 -19.69 20.19 25.94
N GLU A 6 -20.40 21.30 25.82
CA GLU A 6 -20.72 21.91 24.52
C GLU A 6 -19.50 22.59 23.87
N ALA A 7 -18.58 23.15 24.68
CA ALA A 7 -17.34 23.73 24.16
C ALA A 7 -16.37 22.64 23.64
N GLU A 8 -16.27 21.50 24.33
CA GLU A 8 -15.50 20.32 23.87
C GLU A 8 -16.06 19.75 22.57
N GLU A 9 -17.38 19.66 22.42
CA GLU A 9 -18.02 19.19 21.19
C GLU A 9 -17.79 20.12 19.98
N ARG A 10 -17.61 21.42 20.22
CA ARG A 10 -17.32 22.41 19.16
C ARG A 10 -15.85 22.55 18.81
N SER A 11 -14.94 21.89 19.57
CA SER A 11 -13.50 21.98 19.31
C SER A 11 -13.13 21.45 17.90
N TRP A 12 -12.08 22.01 17.31
CA TRP A 12 -11.59 21.55 15.99
C TRP A 12 -11.18 20.07 16.02
N SER A 13 -10.59 19.61 17.14
CA SER A 13 -10.20 18.22 17.35
C SER A 13 -11.40 17.26 17.41
N ALA A 14 -12.48 17.65 18.09
CA ALA A 14 -13.73 16.89 18.12
C ALA A 14 -14.37 16.80 16.73
N ARG A 15 -14.36 17.89 15.96
CA ARG A 15 -14.83 17.88 14.56
C ARG A 15 -13.98 16.98 13.68
N LEU A 16 -12.65 17.02 13.81
CA LEU A 16 -11.74 16.16 13.06
C LEU A 16 -11.97 14.69 13.40
N ARG A 17 -12.07 14.36 14.71
CA ARG A 17 -12.37 13.00 15.18
C ARG A 17 -13.71 12.49 14.63
N ARG A 18 -14.78 13.28 14.70
CA ARG A 18 -16.09 12.91 14.15
C ARG A 18 -16.01 12.63 12.64
N ARG A 19 -15.30 13.47 11.88
CA ARG A 19 -15.09 13.27 10.45
C ARG A 19 -14.28 12.01 10.17
N ALA A 20 -13.22 11.76 10.93
CA ALA A 20 -12.40 10.56 10.80
C ALA A 20 -13.22 9.30 11.09
N VAL A 21 -13.97 9.24 12.20
CA VAL A 21 -14.83 8.10 12.55
C VAL A 21 -15.95 7.92 11.53
N ALA A 22 -16.56 8.99 11.04
CA ALA A 22 -17.60 8.90 10.00
C ALA A 22 -17.03 8.37 8.66
N THR A 23 -15.78 8.70 8.35
CA THR A 23 -15.12 8.25 7.11
C THR A 23 -14.59 6.82 7.21
N LEU A 24 -14.06 6.46 8.37
CA LEU A 24 -13.49 5.15 8.66
C LEU A 24 -13.87 4.72 10.09
N PRO A 25 -15.01 4.08 10.28
CA PRO A 25 -15.46 3.60 11.58
C PRO A 25 -14.46 2.58 12.17
N PRO A 26 -14.34 2.48 13.50
CA PRO A 26 -13.44 1.52 14.16
C PRO A 26 -13.61 0.08 13.70
N GLU A 27 -14.84 -0.35 13.42
CA GLU A 27 -15.18 -1.69 12.94
C GLU A 27 -14.57 -1.99 11.56
N LYS A 28 -14.31 -0.97 10.74
CA LYS A 28 -13.59 -1.12 9.47
C LYS A 28 -12.08 -1.13 9.63
N LEU A 29 -11.55 -0.47 10.67
CA LEU A 29 -10.11 -0.51 10.97
C LEU A 29 -9.68 -1.88 11.49
N LEU A 30 -10.44 -2.45 12.42
CA LEU A 30 -10.19 -3.73 13.08
C LEU A 30 -11.44 -4.59 12.99
N PRO A 31 -11.77 -5.13 11.81
CA PRO A 31 -12.98 -5.94 11.65
C PRO A 31 -12.82 -7.28 12.38
N ASP A 32 -13.82 -7.65 13.20
CA ASP A 32 -13.88 -8.93 13.91
C ASP A 32 -14.06 -10.11 12.96
N LYS A 33 -14.63 -9.87 11.79
CA LYS A 33 -14.88 -10.90 10.77
C LYS A 33 -14.28 -10.47 9.44
N GLN A 34 -13.62 -11.41 8.79
CA GLN A 34 -13.08 -11.25 7.43
C GLN A 34 -13.86 -12.15 6.47
N PRO A 35 -14.08 -11.72 5.23
CA PRO A 35 -14.63 -12.62 4.21
C PRO A 35 -13.73 -13.84 4.03
N SER A 36 -14.30 -15.02 3.85
CA SER A 36 -13.55 -16.29 3.71
C SER A 36 -12.54 -16.28 2.57
N TYR A 37 -12.81 -15.60 1.49
CA TYR A 37 -11.91 -15.49 0.33
C TYR A 37 -10.59 -14.79 0.66
N VAL A 38 -10.50 -13.98 1.73
CA VAL A 38 -9.27 -13.31 2.15
C VAL A 38 -8.21 -14.32 2.62
N ALA A 39 -8.63 -15.52 3.03
CA ALA A 39 -7.73 -16.62 3.38
C ALA A 39 -7.04 -17.26 2.15
N SER A 40 -7.48 -16.93 0.92
CA SER A 40 -6.84 -17.43 -0.30
C SER A 40 -5.43 -16.84 -0.47
N TRP A 41 -4.51 -17.67 -0.99
CA TRP A 41 -3.09 -17.37 -1.16
C TRP A 41 -2.81 -16.04 -1.88
N ILE A 42 -3.66 -15.64 -2.84
CA ILE A 42 -3.46 -14.40 -3.62
C ILE A 42 -3.54 -13.13 -2.75
N TYR A 43 -4.18 -13.19 -1.57
CA TYR A 43 -4.28 -12.06 -0.65
C TYR A 43 -3.09 -11.96 0.31
N VAL A 44 -2.33 -13.05 0.49
CA VAL A 44 -1.15 -13.10 1.38
C VAL A 44 -0.06 -12.12 0.93
N PHE A 45 0.10 -11.90 -0.37
CA PHE A 45 1.16 -11.03 -0.90
C PHE A 45 1.08 -9.58 -0.43
N GLY A 46 -0.10 -9.07 -0.11
CA GLY A 46 -0.23 -7.74 0.48
C GLY A 46 0.37 -7.67 1.89
N VAL A 47 0.12 -8.69 2.71
CA VAL A 47 0.69 -8.80 4.06
C VAL A 47 2.20 -9.05 3.99
N LEU A 48 2.66 -9.91 3.07
CA LEU A 48 4.08 -10.16 2.84
C LEU A 48 4.83 -8.88 2.42
N SER A 49 4.23 -8.06 1.54
CA SER A 49 4.81 -6.77 1.14
C SER A 49 4.96 -5.83 2.33
N LEU A 50 3.94 -5.77 3.21
CA LEU A 50 3.97 -4.92 4.41
C LEU A 50 4.99 -5.42 5.42
N SER A 51 5.06 -6.74 5.65
CA SER A 51 6.05 -7.36 6.55
C SER A 51 7.47 -7.15 6.03
N ALA A 52 7.70 -7.34 4.72
CA ALA A 52 8.99 -7.09 4.10
C ALA A 52 9.40 -5.61 4.23
N LEU A 53 8.48 -4.67 4.05
CA LEU A 53 8.73 -3.24 4.24
C LEU A 53 9.17 -2.95 5.68
N ALA A 54 8.49 -3.51 6.68
CA ALA A 54 8.87 -3.35 8.09
C ALA A 54 10.28 -3.88 8.36
N VAL A 55 10.62 -5.07 7.86
CA VAL A 55 11.96 -5.67 8.01
C VAL A 55 13.03 -4.81 7.32
N ILE A 56 12.76 -4.31 6.11
CA ILE A 56 13.69 -3.46 5.36
C ILE A 56 13.94 -2.16 6.12
N ILE A 57 12.90 -1.49 6.63
CA ILE A 57 13.04 -0.25 7.38
C ILE A 57 13.84 -0.48 8.66
N VAL A 58 13.49 -1.49 9.47
CA VAL A 58 14.18 -1.77 10.73
C VAL A 58 15.64 -2.14 10.49
N SER A 59 15.93 -3.04 9.53
CA SER A 59 17.31 -3.41 9.20
C SER A 59 18.11 -2.24 8.61
N GLY A 60 17.47 -1.37 7.82
CA GLY A 60 18.09 -0.16 7.29
C GLY A 60 18.40 0.88 8.38
N MET A 61 17.52 1.05 9.37
CA MET A 61 17.81 1.90 10.54
C MET A 61 19.00 1.37 11.35
N ILE A 62 19.08 0.05 11.57
CA ILE A 62 20.22 -0.56 12.25
C ILE A 62 21.50 -0.37 11.43
N LEU A 63 21.45 -0.55 10.11
CA LEU A 63 22.58 -0.30 9.22
C LEU A 63 23.07 1.16 9.32
N ALA A 64 22.16 2.12 9.33
CA ALA A 64 22.50 3.54 9.47
C ALA A 64 23.20 3.86 10.80
N LEU A 65 22.85 3.14 11.88
CA LEU A 65 23.45 3.31 13.21
C LEU A 65 24.74 2.52 13.41
N LYS A 66 24.86 1.33 12.83
CA LYS A 66 25.99 0.40 13.03
C LYS A 66 27.07 0.53 11.95
N GLY A 67 26.77 1.18 10.84
CA GLY A 67 27.69 1.34 9.71
C GLY A 67 27.71 0.13 8.77
N PRO A 68 28.60 0.17 7.74
CA PRO A 68 28.56 -0.74 6.60
C PRO A 68 28.91 -2.21 6.91
N SER A 69 29.34 -2.50 8.12
CA SER A 69 29.57 -3.90 8.56
C SER A 69 28.26 -4.65 8.89
N TRP A 70 27.14 -3.94 8.96
CA TRP A 70 25.83 -4.54 9.20
C TRP A 70 25.16 -4.89 7.87
N TRP A 71 24.49 -6.04 7.81
CA TRP A 71 23.74 -6.43 6.62
C TRP A 71 22.33 -5.81 6.63
N HIS A 72 21.79 -5.64 5.44
CA HIS A 72 20.46 -5.08 5.22
C HIS A 72 19.71 -5.89 4.18
N PHE A 73 18.44 -6.17 4.44
CA PHE A 73 17.58 -6.82 3.46
C PHE A 73 17.28 -5.88 2.30
N THR A 74 17.55 -6.38 1.09
CA THR A 74 17.25 -5.67 -0.16
C THR A 74 16.33 -6.52 -1.03
N SER A 75 15.72 -5.95 -2.05
CA SER A 75 15.01 -6.66 -3.14
C SER A 75 13.75 -7.45 -2.78
N ILE A 76 13.68 -8.12 -1.62
CA ILE A 76 12.54 -8.98 -1.27
C ILE A 76 11.21 -8.21 -1.18
N GLY A 77 11.25 -6.97 -0.71
CA GLY A 77 10.08 -6.10 -0.63
C GLY A 77 9.56 -5.74 -2.02
N LEU A 78 10.44 -5.45 -2.96
CA LEU A 78 10.07 -5.16 -4.35
C LEU A 78 9.49 -6.40 -5.04
N PHE A 79 10.03 -7.58 -4.77
CA PHE A 79 9.51 -8.85 -5.28
C PHE A 79 8.06 -9.10 -4.84
N PHE A 80 7.78 -9.04 -3.54
CA PHE A 80 6.41 -9.24 -3.04
C PHE A 80 5.44 -8.15 -3.51
N ASN A 81 5.90 -6.91 -3.59
CA ASN A 81 5.10 -5.80 -4.09
C ASN A 81 4.76 -5.99 -5.59
N SER A 82 5.70 -6.50 -6.38
CA SER A 82 5.46 -6.81 -7.80
C SER A 82 4.38 -7.88 -7.97
N ILE A 83 4.45 -8.97 -7.19
CA ILE A 83 3.44 -10.04 -7.24
C ILE A 83 2.09 -9.52 -6.75
N HIS A 84 2.08 -8.71 -5.68
CA HIS A 84 0.86 -8.10 -5.18
C HIS A 84 0.20 -7.19 -6.23
N LEU A 85 0.96 -6.29 -6.85
CA LEU A 85 0.48 -5.39 -7.90
C LEU A 85 -0.05 -6.17 -9.11
N TRP A 86 0.71 -7.16 -9.57
CA TRP A 86 0.32 -8.06 -10.66
C TRP A 86 -1.00 -8.77 -10.35
N GLY A 87 -1.10 -9.42 -9.18
CA GLY A 87 -2.33 -10.11 -8.79
C GLY A 87 -3.53 -9.19 -8.72
N LYS A 88 -3.37 -7.97 -8.19
CA LYS A 88 -4.44 -6.97 -8.12
C LYS A 88 -4.79 -6.39 -9.50
N TYR A 89 -3.85 -6.33 -10.41
CA TYR A 89 -4.13 -6.00 -11.82
C TYR A 89 -5.06 -7.03 -12.45
N TRP A 90 -4.71 -8.32 -12.37
CA TRP A 90 -5.55 -9.40 -12.94
C TRP A 90 -6.93 -9.50 -12.29
N MET A 91 -7.04 -9.18 -11.01
CA MET A 91 -8.33 -9.10 -10.32
C MET A 91 -9.13 -7.84 -10.66
N ALA A 92 -8.69 -7.01 -11.58
CA ALA A 92 -9.32 -5.74 -11.93
C ALA A 92 -9.67 -4.89 -10.69
N ALA A 93 -8.71 -4.80 -9.74
CA ALA A 93 -8.92 -4.20 -8.42
C ALA A 93 -9.26 -2.70 -8.44
N TRP A 94 -9.18 -2.05 -9.59
CA TRP A 94 -9.63 -0.66 -9.80
C TRP A 94 -11.15 -0.51 -9.96
N ARG A 95 -11.88 -1.59 -10.23
CA ARG A 95 -13.33 -1.57 -10.43
C ARG A 95 -14.10 -1.40 -9.13
N GLY A 96 -15.39 -1.10 -9.22
CA GLY A 96 -16.27 -0.99 -8.05
C GLY A 96 -15.88 0.12 -7.07
N GLY A 97 -15.44 1.29 -7.57
CA GLY A 97 -15.08 2.44 -6.73
C GLY A 97 -13.69 2.35 -6.09
N ARG A 98 -12.88 1.33 -6.41
CA ARG A 98 -11.55 1.07 -5.82
C ARG A 98 -10.39 1.67 -6.61
N ALA A 99 -10.64 2.50 -7.63
CA ALA A 99 -9.59 3.09 -8.47
C ALA A 99 -8.50 3.79 -7.64
N ARG A 100 -8.87 4.54 -6.60
CA ARG A 100 -7.92 5.23 -5.72
C ARG A 100 -7.04 4.25 -4.94
N VAL A 101 -7.59 3.12 -4.50
CA VAL A 101 -6.84 2.04 -3.84
C VAL A 101 -5.78 1.50 -4.80
N TRP A 102 -6.18 1.17 -6.02
CA TRP A 102 -5.27 0.63 -7.02
C TRP A 102 -4.17 1.64 -7.41
N ILE A 103 -4.55 2.91 -7.67
CA ILE A 103 -3.61 3.98 -8.03
C ILE A 103 -2.56 4.18 -6.92
N THR A 104 -2.97 4.26 -5.66
CA THR A 104 -2.02 4.40 -4.54
C THR A 104 -1.06 3.21 -4.45
N GLY A 105 -1.53 1.98 -4.70
CA GLY A 105 -0.69 0.80 -4.80
C GLY A 105 0.32 0.87 -5.94
N ALA A 106 -0.11 1.30 -7.12
CA ALA A 106 0.78 1.51 -8.27
C ALA A 106 1.83 2.61 -8.01
N VAL A 107 1.44 3.70 -7.35
CA VAL A 107 2.37 4.78 -6.96
C VAL A 107 3.42 4.27 -5.97
N ILE A 108 3.04 3.44 -4.98
CA ILE A 108 4.01 2.81 -4.06
C ILE A 108 5.06 2.04 -4.87
N PHE A 109 4.64 1.24 -5.84
CA PHE A 109 5.55 0.47 -6.68
C PHE A 109 6.51 1.37 -7.47
N VAL A 110 5.98 2.41 -8.10
CA VAL A 110 6.78 3.38 -8.87
C VAL A 110 7.80 4.10 -7.98
N VAL A 111 7.44 4.47 -6.75
CA VAL A 111 8.36 5.11 -5.78
C VAL A 111 9.37 4.11 -5.21
N ALA A 112 9.01 2.83 -5.10
CA ALA A 112 9.92 1.79 -4.61
C ALA A 112 11.11 1.56 -5.57
N ILE A 113 10.93 1.76 -6.88
CA ILE A 113 12.01 1.60 -7.87
C ILE A 113 13.17 2.60 -7.62
N PRO A 114 12.97 3.92 -7.58
CA PRO A 114 14.03 4.85 -7.25
C PRO A 114 14.54 4.67 -5.81
N CYS A 115 13.72 4.20 -4.87
CA CYS A 115 14.17 3.87 -3.53
C CYS A 115 15.19 2.71 -3.57
N ALA A 116 14.91 1.64 -4.31
CA ALA A 116 15.85 0.54 -4.49
C ALA A 116 17.14 1.00 -5.22
N LEU A 117 17.00 1.80 -6.27
CA LEU A 117 18.13 2.33 -7.04
C LEU A 117 19.05 3.21 -6.18
N THR A 118 18.48 4.15 -5.41
CA THR A 118 19.27 5.03 -4.53
C THR A 118 20.01 4.24 -3.44
N GLY A 119 19.42 3.18 -2.92
CA GLY A 119 20.11 2.26 -1.99
C GLY A 119 21.25 1.50 -2.64
N TYR A 120 21.04 1.02 -3.86
CA TYR A 120 22.06 0.31 -4.60
C TYR A 120 23.28 1.22 -4.89
N VAL A 121 23.07 2.42 -5.41
CA VAL A 121 24.18 3.32 -5.71
C VAL A 121 24.87 3.86 -4.44
N SER A 122 24.18 3.87 -3.31
CA SER A 122 24.74 4.27 -2.02
C SER A 122 25.77 3.28 -1.45
N GLN A 123 25.87 2.07 -1.99
CA GLN A 123 26.86 1.08 -1.56
C GLN A 123 28.29 1.49 -1.92
N GLN A 124 28.49 2.34 -2.93
CA GLN A 124 29.79 2.88 -3.39
C GLN A 124 30.83 1.81 -3.76
N ASN A 125 30.41 0.57 -4.06
CA ASN A 125 31.24 -0.46 -4.64
C ASN A 125 31.45 -0.23 -6.15
N PHE A 126 32.30 -1.01 -6.80
CA PHE A 126 32.61 -0.86 -8.23
C PHE A 126 31.35 -0.90 -9.11
N ASP A 127 30.48 -1.88 -8.87
CA ASP A 127 29.26 -2.06 -9.66
C ASP A 127 28.31 -0.88 -9.50
N SER A 128 28.12 -0.39 -8.26
CA SER A 128 27.25 0.75 -7.98
C SER A 128 27.77 2.04 -8.61
N GLN A 129 29.08 2.27 -8.63
CA GLN A 129 29.70 3.42 -9.28
C GLN A 129 29.55 3.35 -10.80
N TRP A 130 29.75 2.17 -11.38
CA TRP A 130 29.52 1.94 -12.81
C TRP A 130 28.07 2.23 -13.21
N ILE A 131 27.12 1.64 -12.49
CA ILE A 131 25.69 1.89 -12.72
C ILE A 131 25.32 3.34 -12.49
N SER A 132 25.89 4.02 -11.49
CA SER A 132 25.64 5.45 -11.24
C SER A 132 26.04 6.32 -12.43
N THR A 133 27.13 6.00 -13.10
CA THR A 133 27.61 6.74 -14.29
C THR A 133 26.62 6.58 -15.44
N GLN A 134 26.25 5.34 -15.76
CA GLN A 134 25.29 5.04 -16.83
C GLN A 134 23.90 5.65 -16.57
N ALA A 135 23.41 5.48 -15.34
CA ALA A 135 22.11 5.99 -14.95
C ALA A 135 22.07 7.53 -14.90
N LYS A 136 23.20 8.19 -14.55
CA LYS A 136 23.30 9.65 -14.64
C LYS A 136 23.09 10.13 -16.07
N ASP A 137 23.73 9.49 -17.05
CA ASP A 137 23.57 9.87 -18.45
C ASP A 137 22.12 9.67 -18.93
N ALA A 138 21.48 8.59 -18.51
CA ALA A 138 20.07 8.36 -18.77
C ALA A 138 19.18 9.45 -18.14
N MET A 139 19.43 9.84 -16.87
CA MET A 139 18.67 10.92 -16.22
C MET A 139 18.90 12.28 -16.89
N ASN A 140 20.10 12.55 -17.36
CA ASN A 140 20.41 13.77 -18.11
C ASN A 140 19.65 13.79 -19.45
N SER A 141 19.60 12.68 -20.16
CA SER A 141 18.92 12.58 -21.46
C SER A 141 17.41 12.80 -21.38
N VAL A 142 16.78 12.47 -20.26
CA VAL A 142 15.36 12.74 -19.98
C VAL A 142 15.13 14.06 -19.22
N GLY A 143 16.18 14.86 -18.99
CA GLY A 143 16.08 16.22 -18.43
C GLY A 143 15.92 16.29 -16.90
N ILE A 144 16.04 15.18 -16.16
CA ILE A 144 15.87 15.16 -14.69
C ILE A 144 17.18 15.04 -13.92
N GLY A 145 18.33 14.95 -14.61
CA GLY A 145 19.64 14.71 -13.99
C GLY A 145 20.12 15.82 -13.05
N ALA A 146 19.55 17.03 -13.13
CA ALA A 146 19.82 18.10 -12.17
C ALA A 146 19.17 17.84 -10.80
N PHE A 147 17.97 17.22 -10.80
CA PHE A 147 17.20 16.92 -9.61
C PHE A 147 17.50 15.53 -9.04
N PHE A 148 17.94 14.60 -9.91
CA PHE A 148 18.23 13.22 -9.56
C PHE A 148 19.61 12.83 -10.07
N ASN A 149 20.66 13.27 -9.37
CA ASN A 149 22.05 13.06 -9.77
C ASN A 149 22.66 11.85 -9.06
N LEU A 150 22.70 10.71 -9.75
CA LEU A 150 23.20 9.44 -9.21
C LEU A 150 24.70 9.44 -8.85
N LEU A 151 25.49 10.39 -9.35
CA LEU A 151 26.88 10.55 -8.92
C LEU A 151 27.02 11.40 -7.64
N ASN A 152 25.95 12.05 -7.18
CA ASN A 152 25.96 12.78 -5.93
C ASN A 152 25.55 11.83 -4.77
N PHE A 153 26.57 11.27 -4.10
CA PHE A 153 26.37 10.37 -2.98
C PHE A 153 25.48 10.96 -1.89
N GLY A 154 25.75 12.19 -1.47
CA GLY A 154 24.96 12.84 -0.41
C GLY A 154 23.47 12.96 -0.76
N GLN A 155 23.17 13.28 -2.02
CA GLN A 155 21.81 13.34 -2.52
C GLN A 155 21.15 11.95 -2.53
N MET A 156 21.83 10.95 -3.09
CA MET A 156 21.29 9.58 -3.19
C MET A 156 21.10 8.94 -1.82
N TYR A 157 22.05 9.13 -0.92
CA TYR A 157 21.95 8.65 0.46
C TYR A 157 20.78 9.31 1.21
N SER A 158 20.64 10.63 1.11
CA SER A 158 19.53 11.36 1.75
C SER A 158 18.17 10.92 1.18
N TYR A 159 18.08 10.67 -0.11
CA TYR A 159 16.87 10.16 -0.73
C TYR A 159 16.53 8.76 -0.24
N HIS A 160 17.53 7.88 -0.14
CA HIS A 160 17.32 6.49 0.28
C HIS A 160 16.98 6.35 1.76
N VAL A 161 17.67 7.11 2.63
CA VAL A 161 17.52 6.94 4.08
C VAL A 161 16.31 7.71 4.62
N LEU A 162 15.93 8.82 4.00
CA LEU A 162 14.90 9.70 4.55
C LEU A 162 13.73 9.92 3.58
N LEU A 163 13.97 10.54 2.43
CA LEU A 163 12.90 11.08 1.60
C LEU A 163 12.00 9.98 1.01
N LEU A 164 12.60 9.00 0.35
CA LEU A 164 11.85 7.94 -0.34
C LEU A 164 11.19 6.96 0.64
N PRO A 165 11.84 6.47 1.71
CA PRO A 165 11.19 5.68 2.73
C PRO A 165 10.04 6.41 3.43
N ALA A 166 10.20 7.69 3.77
CA ALA A 166 9.13 8.49 4.37
C ALA A 166 7.93 8.63 3.42
N ALA A 167 8.18 8.88 2.14
CA ALA A 167 7.14 8.95 1.12
C ALA A 167 6.42 7.59 0.98
N ILE A 168 7.16 6.48 0.89
CA ILE A 168 6.58 5.13 0.82
C ILE A 168 5.71 4.86 2.04
N VAL A 169 6.20 5.11 3.26
CA VAL A 169 5.42 4.87 4.48
C VAL A 169 4.13 5.70 4.48
N ALA A 170 4.21 6.98 4.11
CA ALA A 170 3.03 7.85 4.05
C ALA A 170 1.99 7.33 3.03
N ILE A 171 2.43 6.92 1.84
CA ILE A 171 1.54 6.39 0.80
C ILE A 171 1.00 5.02 1.21
N VAL A 172 1.79 4.16 1.85
CA VAL A 172 1.35 2.85 2.37
C VAL A 172 0.27 3.02 3.43
N ILE A 173 0.43 3.97 4.35
CA ILE A 173 -0.61 4.28 5.34
C ILE A 173 -1.91 4.70 4.63
N ALA A 174 -1.82 5.63 3.69
CA ALA A 174 -2.98 6.07 2.91
C ALA A 174 -3.62 4.91 2.13
N HIS A 175 -2.81 4.05 1.51
CA HIS A 175 -3.26 2.87 0.77
C HIS A 175 -4.01 1.89 1.68
N VAL A 176 -3.43 1.55 2.83
CA VAL A 176 -4.06 0.62 3.79
C VAL A 176 -5.38 1.19 4.32
N LEU A 177 -5.44 2.49 4.64
CA LEU A 177 -6.68 3.15 5.05
C LEU A 177 -7.75 3.12 3.95
N LEU A 178 -7.36 3.31 2.70
CA LEU A 178 -8.27 3.18 1.55
C LEU A 178 -8.76 1.75 1.37
N VAL A 179 -7.89 0.74 1.55
CA VAL A 179 -8.29 -0.68 1.52
C VAL A 179 -9.29 -0.97 2.65
N ARG A 180 -9.05 -0.47 3.86
CA ARG A 180 -9.99 -0.62 4.98
C ARG A 180 -11.33 0.05 4.70
N LYS A 181 -11.32 1.19 4.06
CA LYS A 181 -12.55 1.92 3.70
C LYS A 181 -13.37 1.22 2.63
N HIS A 182 -12.75 0.75 1.56
CA HIS A 182 -13.44 0.21 0.37
C HIS A 182 -13.56 -1.32 0.37
N GLY A 183 -12.92 -1.99 1.32
CA GLY A 183 -12.82 -3.43 1.38
C GLY A 183 -11.82 -4.03 0.39
N VAL A 184 -11.51 -5.29 0.59
CA VAL A 184 -10.64 -6.08 -0.30
C VAL A 184 -11.43 -6.45 -1.56
N VAL A 185 -10.78 -6.44 -2.74
CA VAL A 185 -11.43 -6.85 -3.98
C VAL A 185 -11.86 -8.32 -3.88
N PRO A 186 -13.13 -8.66 -4.18
CA PRO A 186 -13.58 -10.04 -4.18
C PRO A 186 -12.97 -10.82 -5.37
N PRO A 187 -12.90 -12.16 -5.30
CA PRO A 187 -12.54 -12.98 -6.44
C PRO A 187 -13.58 -12.83 -7.56
N PHE A 188 -13.22 -13.26 -8.77
CA PHE A 188 -14.19 -13.35 -9.86
C PHE A 188 -15.25 -14.41 -9.51
N VAL A 189 -16.49 -14.06 -9.70
CA VAL A 189 -17.60 -15.03 -9.58
C VAL A 189 -17.68 -15.80 -10.89
N ILE A 190 -17.56 -17.12 -10.85
CA ILE A 190 -17.83 -18.00 -11.99
C ILE A 190 -19.34 -18.13 -12.07
N GLU A 191 -19.95 -17.89 -13.24
CA GLU A 191 -21.40 -17.81 -13.42
C GLU A 191 -22.16 -19.05 -12.89
N GLY A 192 -21.55 -20.24 -12.87
CA GLY A 192 -22.12 -21.46 -12.30
C GLY A 192 -22.24 -21.45 -10.77
N GLU A 193 -21.30 -20.80 -10.06
CA GLU A 193 -21.33 -20.71 -8.58
C GLU A 193 -22.32 -19.65 -8.09
N ALA A 194 -22.65 -18.66 -8.90
CA ALA A 194 -23.61 -17.62 -8.58
C ALA A 194 -25.04 -18.17 -8.50
N GLN A 195 -25.36 -19.20 -9.28
CA GLN A 195 -26.66 -19.86 -9.25
C GLN A 195 -26.83 -20.82 -8.06
N GLU A 196 -25.75 -21.45 -7.62
CA GLU A 196 -25.78 -22.39 -6.49
C GLU A 196 -25.82 -21.66 -5.13
N SER A 197 -25.32 -20.44 -5.05
CA SER A 197 -25.34 -19.61 -3.83
C SER A 197 -26.58 -18.71 -3.70
N ALA A 198 -27.45 -18.69 -4.67
CA ALA A 198 -28.72 -17.97 -4.58
C ALA A 198 -29.64 -18.70 -3.57
N PRO A 199 -30.22 -17.99 -2.59
CA PRO A 199 -31.21 -18.62 -1.70
C PRO A 199 -32.36 -19.19 -2.55
N PRO A 200 -32.92 -20.34 -2.17
CA PRO A 200 -34.04 -20.91 -2.90
C PRO A 200 -35.13 -19.86 -3.07
N SER A 201 -35.58 -19.67 -4.31
CA SER A 201 -36.68 -18.77 -4.59
C SER A 201 -37.90 -19.20 -3.72
N GLU A 202 -38.38 -18.29 -2.89
CA GLU A 202 -39.58 -18.53 -2.11
C GLU A 202 -40.68 -19.01 -3.08
N PRO A 203 -41.42 -20.13 -2.72
CA PRO A 203 -42.52 -20.59 -3.56
C PRO A 203 -43.55 -19.44 -3.64
N PRO A 204 -44.19 -19.28 -4.80
CA PRO A 204 -45.19 -18.23 -4.99
C PRO A 204 -46.29 -18.38 -3.91
N VAL A 205 -46.49 -17.30 -3.17
CA VAL A 205 -47.58 -17.20 -2.18
C VAL A 205 -48.87 -17.51 -2.91
N ARG A 206 -49.51 -18.67 -2.62
CA ARG A 206 -50.84 -18.95 -3.08
C ARG A 206 -51.77 -17.90 -2.50
N GLN A 207 -52.26 -17.01 -3.36
CA GLN A 207 -53.41 -16.19 -3.03
C GLN A 207 -54.59 -17.15 -2.86
N GLU A 208 -55.01 -17.44 -1.63
CA GLU A 208 -56.32 -18.04 -1.38
C GLU A 208 -57.38 -17.05 -1.90
N VAL A 209 -57.98 -17.44 -3.00
CA VAL A 209 -59.20 -16.77 -3.49
C VAL A 209 -60.31 -17.13 -2.54
N ALA A 210 -60.67 -16.19 -1.65
CA ALA A 210 -61.87 -16.30 -0.83
C ALA A 210 -63.10 -16.28 -1.75
N SER A 211 -63.79 -17.40 -1.81
CA SER A 211 -65.13 -17.59 -2.39
C SER A 211 -66.22 -17.20 -1.38
#